data_e072cac41103287024135b4447f3ac7f
#
_entry.id   e072cac41103287024135b4447f3ac7f
#
_cell.length_a   1.000
_cell.length_b   1.000
_cell.length_c   1.000
_cell.angle_alpha   90.00
_cell.angle_beta   90.00
_cell.angle_gamma   90.00
#
_symmetry.space_group_name_H-M   'P 1'
#
loop_
_entity.id
_entity.type
_entity.pdbx_description
1 polymer ?
#
loop_
_entity_poly.entity_id
_entity_poly.type
_entity_poly.pdbx_seq_one_letter_code
_entity_poly.pdbx_strand_id
1 'polypeptide(L)'
;DDRGRLLWKAALVEKIGESEILFGGAADESTAYFALDNGSVGALDPGTGRRKWFLPPRPQGPRRGVTAALTAIPGVVFAGGQDGTIRAHASDDGRVLWSFNMLQDFTTVNGTPTRGGSMGAPGPTVAGGMLFVGSGYVGLGNGTPGNVLLVFGLP
;
A
#
# COMPACT_ATOMS: atom_id res chain seq x y z
N ASP A 1 -20.77 -16.49 13.92
CA ASP A 1 -21.43 -17.72 13.55
C ASP A 1 -21.11 -18.05 12.09
N ASP A 2 -21.23 -19.28 11.70
CA ASP A 2 -20.91 -19.83 10.37
C ASP A 2 -21.86 -19.39 9.23
N ARG A 3 -22.79 -18.46 9.49
CA ARG A 3 -23.75 -17.93 8.51
C ARG A 3 -23.40 -16.57 7.92
N GLY A 4 -22.25 -15.98 8.24
CA GLY A 4 -21.77 -14.75 7.63
C GLY A 4 -22.65 -13.53 7.88
N ARG A 5 -22.85 -13.13 9.13
CA ARG A 5 -23.62 -11.93 9.50
C ARG A 5 -22.83 -10.65 9.19
N LEU A 6 -23.44 -9.71 8.46
CA LEU A 6 -22.91 -8.35 8.32
C LEU A 6 -22.89 -7.66 9.70
N LEU A 7 -21.71 -7.30 10.18
CA LEU A 7 -21.54 -6.62 11.48
C LEU A 7 -21.66 -5.10 11.35
N TRP A 8 -20.98 -4.53 10.35
CA TRP A 8 -20.98 -3.10 10.08
C TRP A 8 -20.66 -2.83 8.61
N LYS A 9 -20.85 -1.59 8.20
CA LYS A 9 -20.45 -1.06 6.89
C LYS A 9 -19.88 0.36 7.08
N ALA A 10 -18.82 0.71 6.39
CA ALA A 10 -18.19 2.00 6.44
C ALA A 10 -17.86 2.50 5.04
N ALA A 11 -17.94 3.81 4.83
CA ALA A 11 -17.43 4.47 3.65
C ALA A 11 -16.09 5.15 3.99
N LEU A 12 -15.09 4.96 3.15
CA LEU A 12 -13.79 5.63 3.29
C LEU A 12 -13.76 7.01 2.60
N VAL A 13 -14.64 7.21 1.61
CA VAL A 13 -14.89 8.47 0.91
C VAL A 13 -16.37 8.81 0.95
N GLU A 14 -16.72 10.09 0.82
CA GLU A 14 -18.08 10.56 0.98
C GLU A 14 -18.95 10.37 -0.27
N LYS A 15 -18.34 10.40 -1.45
CA LYS A 15 -19.05 10.35 -2.74
C LYS A 15 -18.80 9.04 -3.47
N ILE A 16 -19.88 8.43 -3.97
CA ILE A 16 -19.79 7.27 -4.86
C ILE A 16 -19.03 7.65 -6.14
N GLY A 17 -18.05 6.83 -6.53
CA GLY A 17 -17.23 7.05 -7.72
C GLY A 17 -16.09 8.07 -7.53
N GLU A 18 -15.91 8.63 -6.34
CA GLU A 18 -14.78 9.52 -6.04
C GLU A 18 -13.46 8.74 -5.98
N SER A 19 -13.49 7.53 -5.44
CA SER A 19 -12.34 6.66 -5.35
C SER A 19 -12.76 5.22 -5.01
N GLU A 20 -11.91 4.27 -5.33
CA GLU A 20 -12.18 2.84 -5.19
C GLU A 20 -11.12 2.14 -4.33
N ILE A 21 -11.55 1.10 -3.62
CA ILE A 21 -10.65 0.11 -3.01
C ILE A 21 -10.38 -0.93 -4.07
N LEU A 22 -9.20 -0.93 -4.68
CA LEU A 22 -8.89 -1.81 -5.81
C LEU A 22 -8.34 -3.17 -5.36
N PHE A 23 -7.45 -3.18 -4.38
CA PHE A 23 -6.77 -4.40 -3.93
C PHE A 23 -6.88 -4.57 -2.43
N GLY A 24 -6.36 -5.71 -1.95
CA GLY A 24 -6.52 -6.13 -0.57
C GLY A 24 -6.01 -5.13 0.46
N GLY A 25 -6.77 -4.98 1.53
CA GLY A 25 -6.32 -4.33 2.75
C GLY A 25 -5.38 -5.23 3.55
N ALA A 26 -4.92 -4.72 4.67
CA ALA A 26 -4.20 -5.46 5.69
C ALA A 26 -4.89 -5.29 7.04
N ALA A 27 -4.60 -6.14 7.99
CA ALA A 27 -5.08 -5.98 9.36
C ALA A 27 -4.06 -6.48 10.36
N ASP A 28 -4.09 -5.90 11.54
CA ASP A 28 -3.51 -6.42 12.77
C ASP A 28 -4.64 -6.75 13.77
N GLU A 29 -4.29 -7.05 15.01
CA GLU A 29 -5.28 -7.41 16.05
C GLU A 29 -6.30 -6.30 16.34
N SER A 30 -5.96 -5.04 16.08
CA SER A 30 -6.73 -3.87 16.50
C SER A 30 -7.19 -2.97 15.36
N THR A 31 -6.67 -3.15 14.16
CA THR A 31 -6.85 -2.19 13.07
C THR A 31 -6.92 -2.89 11.72
N ALA A 32 -7.88 -2.48 10.90
CA ALA A 32 -7.98 -2.86 9.50
C ALA A 32 -7.60 -1.66 8.61
N TYR A 33 -6.69 -1.86 7.66
CA TYR A 33 -6.13 -0.84 6.79
C TYR A 33 -6.59 -1.02 5.36
N PHE A 34 -6.96 0.07 4.70
CA PHE A 34 -7.38 0.08 3.31
C PHE A 34 -6.76 1.26 2.57
N ALA A 35 -6.41 1.02 1.33
CA ALA A 35 -5.91 2.04 0.43
C ALA A 35 -6.87 2.26 -0.74
N LEU A 36 -6.87 3.47 -1.26
CA LEU A 36 -7.73 3.90 -2.35
C LEU A 36 -6.88 4.29 -3.57
N ASP A 37 -7.47 4.16 -4.74
CA ASP A 37 -6.82 4.47 -6.03
C ASP A 37 -6.45 5.95 -6.19
N ASN A 38 -6.99 6.85 -5.37
CA ASN A 38 -6.61 8.25 -5.32
C ASN A 38 -5.39 8.54 -4.43
N GLY A 39 -4.81 7.53 -3.78
CA GLY A 39 -3.65 7.66 -2.90
C GLY A 39 -3.96 7.83 -1.42
N SER A 40 -5.23 7.82 -1.05
CA SER A 40 -5.65 7.82 0.36
C SER A 40 -5.35 6.49 1.02
N VAL A 41 -5.08 6.53 2.32
CA VAL A 41 -4.97 5.33 3.17
C VAL A 41 -5.81 5.57 4.42
N GLY A 42 -6.61 4.58 4.79
CA GLY A 42 -7.48 4.65 5.96
C GLY A 42 -7.28 3.48 6.91
N ALA A 43 -7.49 3.73 8.19
CA ALA A 43 -7.50 2.74 9.25
C ALA A 43 -8.83 2.73 9.99
N LEU A 44 -9.39 1.56 10.16
CA LEU A 44 -10.66 1.33 10.81
C LEU A 44 -10.49 0.40 12.02
N ASP A 45 -11.31 0.60 13.01
CA ASP A 45 -11.52 -0.37 14.08
C ASP A 45 -12.28 -1.59 13.53
N PRO A 46 -11.73 -2.80 13.58
CA PRO A 46 -12.35 -3.98 12.96
C PRO A 46 -13.62 -4.45 13.67
N GLY A 47 -13.81 -4.12 14.95
CA GLY A 47 -15.01 -4.49 15.69
C GLY A 47 -16.20 -3.57 15.40
N THR A 48 -15.97 -2.31 15.10
CA THR A 48 -17.02 -1.29 14.99
C THR A 48 -17.14 -0.61 13.62
N GLY A 49 -16.10 -0.72 12.77
CA GLY A 49 -16.00 0.00 11.50
C GLY A 49 -15.70 1.50 11.67
N ARG A 50 -15.45 1.98 12.88
CA ARG A 50 -15.12 3.39 13.11
C ARG A 50 -13.73 3.71 12.59
N ARG A 51 -13.62 4.87 11.90
CA ARG A 51 -12.34 5.37 11.39
C ARG A 51 -11.44 5.79 12.55
N LYS A 52 -10.24 5.22 12.60
CA LYS A 52 -9.17 5.59 13.54
C LYS A 52 -8.39 6.79 13.01
N TRP A 53 -7.94 6.69 11.75
CA TRP A 53 -7.28 7.78 11.04
C TRP A 53 -7.51 7.66 9.52
N PHE A 54 -7.20 8.74 8.81
CA PHE A 54 -7.31 8.79 7.36
C PHE A 54 -6.29 9.76 6.79
N LEU A 55 -5.50 9.29 5.84
CA LEU A 55 -4.60 10.13 5.06
C LEU A 55 -5.31 10.52 3.77
N PRO A 56 -5.51 11.82 3.52
CA PRO A 56 -6.16 12.30 2.30
C PRO A 56 -5.31 12.00 1.05
N PRO A 57 -5.90 12.13 -0.15
CA PRO A 57 -5.18 12.01 -1.40
C PRO A 57 -3.99 12.96 -1.44
N ARG A 58 -2.89 12.50 -1.99
CA ARG A 58 -1.73 13.37 -2.19
C ARG A 58 -1.95 14.25 -3.43
N PRO A 59 -1.67 15.57 -3.35
CA PRO A 59 -1.88 16.50 -4.45
C PRO A 59 -0.77 16.39 -5.50
N GLN A 60 -0.57 15.23 -6.12
CA GLN A 60 0.46 15.07 -7.16
C GLN A 60 -0.04 14.24 -8.34
N GLY A 61 -0.47 14.93 -9.38
CA GLY A 61 -0.63 14.43 -10.73
C GLY A 61 -1.84 13.51 -10.97
N PRO A 62 -2.14 13.22 -12.22
CA PRO A 62 -3.28 12.39 -12.58
C PRO A 62 -3.05 10.95 -12.15
N ARG A 63 -3.91 10.44 -11.28
CA ARG A 63 -4.08 9.03 -10.91
C ARG A 63 -2.80 8.32 -10.45
N ARG A 64 -2.18 8.78 -9.37
CA ARG A 64 -1.03 8.11 -8.78
C ARG A 64 -1.35 7.61 -7.37
N GLY A 65 -2.38 6.77 -7.28
CA GLY A 65 -2.87 6.24 -6.03
C GLY A 65 -2.09 5.04 -5.51
N VAL A 66 -2.55 4.54 -4.37
CA VAL A 66 -2.09 3.28 -3.81
C VAL A 66 -2.90 2.16 -4.47
N THR A 67 -2.32 1.54 -5.49
CA THR A 67 -2.96 0.47 -6.25
C THR A 67 -2.40 -0.91 -5.94
N ALA A 68 -1.48 -1.02 -4.99
CA ALA A 68 -0.99 -2.29 -4.46
C ALA A 68 -1.77 -2.67 -3.19
N ALA A 69 -1.90 -3.97 -2.95
CA ALA A 69 -2.38 -4.45 -1.66
C ALA A 69 -1.47 -3.97 -0.52
N LEU A 70 -2.05 -3.72 0.63
CA LEU A 70 -1.29 -3.33 1.82
C LEU A 70 -0.68 -4.55 2.50
N THR A 71 0.37 -4.33 3.27
CA THR A 71 0.94 -5.34 4.18
C THR A 71 1.17 -4.71 5.53
N ALA A 72 0.76 -5.37 6.60
CA ALA A 72 0.94 -4.89 7.96
C ALA A 72 1.83 -5.83 8.78
N ILE A 73 2.62 -5.23 9.65
CA ILE A 73 3.33 -5.88 10.75
C ILE A 73 3.05 -5.06 12.02
N PRO A 74 3.35 -5.56 13.22
CA PRO A 74 3.14 -4.79 14.44
C PRO A 74 3.75 -3.39 14.35
N GLY A 75 2.92 -2.37 14.51
CA GLY A 75 3.30 -0.96 14.50
C GLY A 75 3.46 -0.32 13.11
N VAL A 76 3.43 -1.08 12.01
CA VAL A 76 3.73 -0.54 10.66
C VAL A 76 2.77 -1.11 9.60
N VAL A 77 2.30 -0.25 8.70
CA VAL A 77 1.63 -0.66 7.47
C VAL A 77 2.38 -0.14 6.24
N PHE A 78 2.65 -1.05 5.30
CA PHE A 78 3.34 -0.75 4.05
C PHE A 78 2.33 -0.48 2.93
N ALA A 79 2.55 0.59 2.18
CA ALA A 79 1.74 1.00 1.04
C ALA A 79 2.63 1.35 -0.16
N GLY A 80 2.43 0.65 -1.27
CA GLY A 80 3.09 0.93 -2.55
C GLY A 80 2.14 1.59 -3.53
N GLY A 81 2.65 2.48 -4.37
CA GLY A 81 1.81 3.25 -5.28
C GLY A 81 2.31 3.34 -6.71
N GLN A 82 1.43 3.85 -7.56
CA GLN A 82 1.75 4.15 -8.96
C GLN A 82 2.73 5.33 -9.10
N ASP A 83 2.91 6.12 -8.05
CA ASP A 83 3.95 7.14 -7.98
C ASP A 83 5.38 6.56 -7.86
N GLY A 84 5.49 5.23 -7.84
CA GLY A 84 6.75 4.52 -7.72
C GLY A 84 7.41 4.65 -6.34
N THR A 85 6.61 4.95 -5.30
CA THR A 85 7.14 5.04 -3.94
C THR A 85 6.49 3.99 -3.05
N ILE A 86 7.31 3.21 -2.36
CA ILE A 86 6.88 2.40 -1.23
C ILE A 86 7.02 3.22 0.07
N ARG A 87 6.05 3.13 0.95
CA ARG A 87 6.00 3.86 2.21
C ARG A 87 5.66 2.92 3.36
N ALA A 88 6.31 3.15 4.49
CA ALA A 88 5.94 2.58 5.78
C ALA A 88 5.21 3.66 6.58
N HIS A 89 4.02 3.38 7.02
CA HIS A 89 3.20 4.25 7.86
C HIS A 89 3.10 3.66 9.26
N ALA A 90 3.10 4.51 10.28
CA ALA A 90 2.77 4.10 11.63
C ALA A 90 1.32 3.61 11.71
N SER A 91 1.09 2.50 12.41
CA SER A 91 -0.24 1.89 12.52
C SER A 91 -1.21 2.71 13.37
N ASP A 92 -0.70 3.54 14.26
CA ASP A 92 -1.48 4.33 15.23
C ASP A 92 -2.09 5.60 14.65
N ASP A 93 -1.35 6.33 13.80
CA ASP A 93 -1.76 7.65 13.28
C ASP A 93 -1.55 7.81 11.76
N GLY A 94 -0.93 6.84 11.09
CA GLY A 94 -0.67 6.88 9.66
C GLY A 94 0.53 7.75 9.24
N ARG A 95 1.26 8.38 10.17
CA ARG A 95 2.44 9.19 9.80
C ARG A 95 3.46 8.34 9.03
N VAL A 96 4.16 8.94 8.08
CA VAL A 96 5.20 8.26 7.33
C VAL A 96 6.44 8.06 8.22
N LEU A 97 6.80 6.80 8.45
CA LEU A 97 8.02 6.41 9.16
C LEU A 97 9.21 6.32 8.23
N TRP A 98 8.97 5.82 7.02
CA TRP A 98 10.00 5.62 6.01
C TRP A 98 9.38 5.64 4.61
N SER A 99 10.16 6.02 3.61
CA SER A 99 9.77 5.94 2.20
C SER A 99 10.97 5.72 1.31
N PHE A 100 10.74 5.02 0.19
CA PHE A 100 11.75 4.77 -0.81
C PHE A 100 11.19 5.01 -2.21
N ASN A 101 11.89 5.82 -3.01
CA ASN A 101 11.56 6.02 -4.42
C ASN A 101 12.17 4.89 -5.25
N MET A 102 11.30 4.11 -5.89
CA MET A 102 11.69 2.98 -6.72
C MET A 102 11.97 3.37 -8.19
N LEU A 103 11.61 4.60 -8.61
CA LEU A 103 11.78 5.08 -9.99
C LEU A 103 13.25 5.46 -10.28
N GLN A 104 14.14 4.48 -10.19
CA GLN A 104 15.56 4.66 -10.43
C GLN A 104 16.18 3.42 -11.06
N ASP A 105 17.39 3.57 -11.59
CA ASP A 105 18.16 2.46 -12.13
C ASP A 105 18.89 1.71 -11.01
N PHE A 106 19.00 0.40 -11.15
CA PHE A 106 19.68 -0.48 -10.20
C PHE A 106 20.64 -1.39 -10.95
N THR A 107 21.68 -1.83 -10.25
CA THR A 107 22.47 -3.01 -10.65
C THR A 107 22.13 -4.13 -9.68
N THR A 108 21.69 -5.25 -10.19
CA THR A 108 21.30 -6.41 -9.36
C THR A 108 22.54 -7.14 -8.80
N VAL A 109 22.32 -8.02 -7.84
CA VAL A 109 23.40 -8.81 -7.20
C VAL A 109 24.18 -9.68 -8.19
N ASN A 110 23.58 -10.02 -9.34
CA ASN A 110 24.24 -10.75 -10.43
C ASN A 110 24.78 -9.83 -11.55
N GLY A 111 24.86 -8.51 -11.30
CA GLY A 111 25.45 -7.53 -12.21
C GLY A 111 24.54 -7.09 -13.37
N THR A 112 23.30 -7.55 -13.45
CA THR A 112 22.38 -7.15 -14.51
C THR A 112 21.81 -5.76 -14.24
N PRO A 113 21.93 -4.80 -15.19
CA PRO A 113 21.24 -3.51 -15.11
C PRO A 113 19.73 -3.69 -15.15
N THR A 114 19.02 -3.01 -14.26
CA THR A 114 17.55 -3.03 -14.18
C THR A 114 17.01 -1.64 -13.87
N ARG A 115 15.72 -1.48 -14.05
CA ARG A 115 15.02 -0.25 -13.67
C ARG A 115 13.85 -0.58 -12.75
N GLY A 116 13.73 0.17 -11.70
CA GLY A 116 12.57 0.16 -10.85
C GLY A 116 11.41 0.94 -11.47
N GLY A 117 10.21 0.65 -11.01
CA GLY A 117 8.99 1.23 -11.52
C GLY A 117 7.93 1.38 -10.43
N SER A 118 6.70 1.51 -10.88
CA SER A 118 5.54 1.62 -10.01
C SER A 118 5.21 0.29 -9.33
N MET A 119 4.35 0.38 -8.33
CA MET A 119 3.82 -0.79 -7.65
C MET A 119 2.30 -0.84 -7.83
N GLY A 120 1.82 -1.90 -8.46
CA GLY A 120 0.40 -2.16 -8.67
C GLY A 120 0.05 -3.59 -8.28
N ALA A 121 -1.22 -3.87 -8.00
CA ALA A 121 -1.83 -5.14 -7.63
C ALA A 121 -1.15 -5.90 -6.46
N PRO A 122 -0.04 -6.65 -6.60
CA PRO A 122 0.57 -7.33 -5.47
C PRO A 122 1.16 -6.34 -4.46
N GLY A 123 0.89 -6.56 -3.18
CA GLY A 123 1.52 -5.82 -2.10
C GLY A 123 2.96 -6.30 -1.83
N PRO A 124 3.69 -5.59 -0.98
CA PRO A 124 4.97 -6.05 -0.49
C PRO A 124 4.78 -7.28 0.42
N THR A 125 5.79 -8.09 0.53
CA THR A 125 5.80 -9.27 1.44
C THR A 125 6.82 -9.04 2.54
N VAL A 126 6.45 -9.37 3.78
CA VAL A 126 7.38 -9.36 4.91
C VAL A 126 7.63 -10.79 5.37
N ALA A 127 8.89 -11.19 5.41
CA ALA A 127 9.31 -12.49 5.90
C ALA A 127 10.76 -12.44 6.42
N GLY A 128 11.07 -13.15 7.50
CA GLY A 128 12.42 -13.30 8.02
C GLY A 128 13.14 -11.97 8.32
N GLY A 129 12.44 -10.95 8.82
CA GLY A 129 13.00 -9.63 9.08
C GLY A 129 13.32 -8.82 7.80
N MET A 130 12.74 -9.18 6.66
CA MET A 130 12.95 -8.51 5.38
C MET A 130 11.63 -8.09 4.75
N LEU A 131 11.66 -6.97 4.02
CA LEU A 131 10.58 -6.47 3.19
C LEU A 131 10.93 -6.70 1.71
N PHE A 132 10.14 -7.49 1.03
CA PHE A 132 10.27 -7.82 -0.40
C PHE A 132 9.30 -6.97 -1.20
N VAL A 133 9.80 -6.24 -2.18
CA VAL A 133 9.03 -5.29 -2.98
C VAL A 133 9.25 -5.54 -4.47
N GLY A 134 8.24 -6.02 -5.16
CA GLY A 134 8.24 -6.10 -6.63
C GLY A 134 8.02 -4.72 -7.23
N SER A 135 8.99 -4.20 -7.98
CA SER A 135 8.95 -2.86 -8.55
C SER A 135 8.83 -2.91 -10.07
N GLY A 136 7.73 -2.35 -10.59
CA GLY A 136 7.51 -2.23 -12.04
C GLY A 136 6.30 -2.95 -12.60
N TYR A 137 5.46 -3.57 -11.79
CA TYR A 137 4.20 -4.14 -12.26
C TYR A 137 3.15 -3.03 -12.43
N VAL A 138 2.68 -2.86 -13.67
CA VAL A 138 1.77 -1.76 -14.06
C VAL A 138 0.46 -2.25 -14.70
N GLY A 139 0.07 -3.50 -14.46
CA GLY A 139 -1.01 -4.22 -15.17
C GLY A 139 -2.39 -3.56 -15.19
N LEU A 140 -2.68 -2.58 -14.36
CA LEU A 140 -3.99 -1.91 -14.28
C LEU A 140 -3.89 -0.38 -14.29
N GLY A 141 -2.91 0.22 -14.94
CA GLY A 141 -2.89 1.67 -14.94
C GLY A 141 -1.68 2.34 -15.58
N ASN A 142 -1.56 3.63 -15.32
CA ASN A 142 -0.56 4.52 -15.89
C ASN A 142 0.75 4.55 -15.08
N GLY A 143 1.14 3.44 -14.46
CA GLY A 143 2.39 3.35 -13.72
C GLY A 143 3.61 3.30 -14.64
N THR A 144 4.78 3.46 -14.06
CA THR A 144 6.06 3.28 -14.75
C THR A 144 6.45 1.80 -14.69
N PRO A 145 6.72 1.15 -15.85
CA PRO A 145 7.18 -0.24 -15.84
C PRO A 145 8.61 -0.35 -15.28
N GLY A 146 8.93 -1.53 -14.76
CA GLY A 146 10.25 -1.88 -14.23
C GLY A 146 10.36 -3.39 -14.10
N ASN A 147 11.51 -3.88 -13.64
CA ASN A 147 11.80 -5.32 -13.60
C ASN A 147 12.71 -5.72 -12.43
N VAL A 148 12.58 -5.05 -11.30
CA VAL A 148 13.46 -5.32 -10.15
C VAL A 148 12.67 -5.81 -8.94
N LEU A 149 13.24 -6.79 -8.23
CA LEU A 149 12.85 -7.13 -6.86
C LEU A 149 13.80 -6.42 -5.90
N LEU A 150 13.26 -5.55 -5.07
CA LEU A 150 13.98 -4.86 -4.01
C LEU A 150 13.76 -5.59 -2.69
N VAL A 151 14.81 -5.75 -1.91
CA VAL A 151 14.73 -6.37 -0.58
C VAL A 151 15.37 -5.43 0.43
N PHE A 152 14.62 -5.09 1.47
CA PHE A 152 15.06 -4.23 2.56
C PHE A 152 15.12 -5.03 3.86
N GLY A 153 16.18 -4.82 4.66
CA GLY A 153 16.20 -5.28 6.03
C GLY A 153 15.23 -4.47 6.89
N LEU A 154 14.49 -5.13 7.75
CA LEU A 154 13.68 -4.46 8.77
C LEU A 154 14.53 -4.31 10.05
N PRO A 155 14.41 -3.18 10.76
CA PRO A 155 15.14 -2.96 12.01
C PRO A 155 14.76 -3.95 13.10
#